data_13b5d6c0aaa1e332387194f6edaf57af
#
_entry.id   13b5d6c0aaa1e332387194f6edaf57af
#
_cell.length_a   1.000
_cell.length_b   1.000
_cell.length_c   1.000
_cell.angle_alpha   90.00
_cell.angle_beta   90.00
_cell.angle_gamma   90.00
#
_symmetry.space_group_name_H-M   'P 1'
#
loop_
_entity.id
_entity.type
_entity.pdbx_description
1 polymer ?
#
loop_
_entity_poly.entity_id
_entity_poly.type
_entity_poly.pdbx_seq_one_letter_code
_entity_poly.pdbx_strand_id
1 'polypeptide(L)'
;MAEVTIYGAGIFGLSIGWACARRGAAVQIYDPNGVAAGSSGGPVGALAPHVPENWNAKKAFQFESLIAAQDFWQGVEAASGQSSGYGRSGRLQPIADEKNLELARVRAISAQTLWQGKATWQVICADTQANWAPQSPTGWLIHDTLSARIHPRNACLALAAALRAWGGRIEPAGPEHGIVVHATGWQGLRDLSEQFEQPVGNGVKGQAALLRYPAPDAPQLFADALHIVPHTDGTVAIGSTSERAFHNPDDTDTQLDAVIARATAAFPMLRDAPVIARWAGVRPRAKSRAPMLGAYPGRAGHFIANGGFKIGFGMAPKIAEVMADLILEGRNTIPDAFQVETCLNAAPKT
;
A
#
# COMPACT_ATOMS: atom_id res chain seq x y z
N MET A 1 2.63 -31.77 0.04
CA MET A 1 2.07 -30.41 0.21
C MET A 1 3.23 -29.52 0.62
N ALA A 2 3.47 -28.43 -0.09
CA ALA A 2 4.54 -27.52 0.29
C ALA A 2 4.20 -26.85 1.64
N GLU A 3 5.20 -26.69 2.50
CA GLU A 3 5.08 -26.00 3.79
C GLU A 3 5.75 -24.62 3.66
N VAL A 4 5.08 -23.57 4.11
CA VAL A 4 5.56 -22.20 4.03
C VAL A 4 5.40 -21.51 5.38
N THR A 5 6.51 -21.10 5.96
CA THR A 5 6.57 -20.26 7.17
C THR A 5 6.79 -18.80 6.78
N ILE A 6 6.00 -17.88 7.32
CA ILE A 6 6.12 -16.46 7.02
C ILE A 6 6.28 -15.67 8.32
N TYR A 7 7.31 -14.84 8.40
CA TYR A 7 7.50 -13.89 9.47
C TYR A 7 6.95 -12.52 9.07
N GLY A 8 5.94 -12.06 9.84
CA GLY A 8 5.24 -10.79 9.66
C GLY A 8 3.82 -10.95 9.13
N ALA A 9 2.85 -10.52 9.94
CA ALA A 9 1.42 -10.50 9.63
C ALA A 9 0.94 -9.13 9.13
N GLY A 10 1.79 -8.41 8.40
CA GLY A 10 1.45 -7.24 7.62
C GLY A 10 0.94 -7.58 6.22
N ILE A 11 0.67 -6.56 5.41
CA ILE A 11 0.06 -6.75 4.08
C ILE A 11 0.86 -7.69 3.17
N PHE A 12 2.21 -7.65 3.17
CA PHE A 12 2.99 -8.54 2.32
C PHE A 12 2.92 -9.99 2.80
N GLY A 13 3.17 -10.24 4.10
CA GLY A 13 3.14 -11.61 4.63
C GLY A 13 1.77 -12.26 4.47
N LEU A 14 0.69 -11.54 4.80
CA LEU A 14 -0.67 -12.04 4.65
C LEU A 14 -1.06 -12.31 3.19
N SER A 15 -0.71 -11.40 2.27
CA SER A 15 -1.03 -11.57 0.85
C SER A 15 -0.26 -12.73 0.22
N ILE A 16 1.03 -12.89 0.54
CA ILE A 16 1.85 -14.03 0.09
C ILE A 16 1.30 -15.34 0.66
N GLY A 17 1.01 -15.34 1.98
CA GLY A 17 0.40 -16.52 2.63
C GLY A 17 -0.91 -16.94 1.98
N TRP A 18 -1.78 -15.98 1.70
CA TRP A 18 -3.03 -16.21 0.98
C TRP A 18 -2.82 -16.80 -0.42
N ALA A 19 -1.89 -16.23 -1.20
CA ALA A 19 -1.58 -16.75 -2.53
C ALA A 19 -0.98 -18.16 -2.51
N CYS A 20 -0.14 -18.48 -1.51
CA CYS A 20 0.41 -19.83 -1.31
C CYS A 20 -0.66 -20.83 -0.87
N ALA A 21 -1.52 -20.45 0.09
CA ALA A 21 -2.61 -21.32 0.57
C ALA A 21 -3.60 -21.67 -0.55
N ARG A 22 -3.97 -20.70 -1.39
CA ARG A 22 -4.83 -20.93 -2.57
C ARG A 22 -4.23 -21.90 -3.59
N ARG A 23 -2.91 -22.08 -3.58
CA ARG A 23 -2.18 -23.05 -4.42
C ARG A 23 -1.91 -24.39 -3.69
N GLY A 24 -2.55 -24.59 -2.54
CA GLY A 24 -2.49 -25.85 -1.77
C GLY A 24 -1.28 -25.98 -0.84
N ALA A 25 -0.54 -24.89 -0.54
CA ALA A 25 0.51 -24.93 0.46
C ALA A 25 -0.05 -24.88 1.89
N ALA A 26 0.60 -25.59 2.82
CA ALA A 26 0.36 -25.41 4.25
C ALA A 26 1.11 -24.15 4.73
N VAL A 27 0.36 -23.15 5.20
CA VAL A 27 0.92 -21.83 5.55
C VAL A 27 0.84 -21.58 7.04
N GLN A 28 1.97 -21.18 7.62
CA GLN A 28 2.10 -20.71 8.99
C GLN A 28 2.68 -19.30 8.99
N ILE A 29 1.99 -18.35 9.63
CA ILE A 29 2.48 -16.97 9.80
C ILE A 29 2.81 -16.70 11.27
N TYR A 30 3.96 -16.11 11.52
CA TYR A 30 4.40 -15.69 12.85
C TYR A 30 4.56 -14.17 12.92
N ASP A 31 3.87 -13.55 13.89
CA ASP A 31 4.06 -12.15 14.22
C ASP A 31 3.82 -11.94 15.72
N PRO A 32 4.84 -11.59 16.52
CA PRO A 32 4.71 -11.42 17.96
C PRO A 32 3.76 -10.27 18.35
N ASN A 33 3.53 -9.33 17.44
CA ASN A 33 2.66 -8.17 17.69
C ASN A 33 1.24 -8.37 17.10
N GLY A 34 1.03 -9.46 16.34
CA GLY A 34 -0.25 -9.82 15.76
C GLY A 34 -0.54 -9.16 14.40
N VAL A 35 -1.73 -9.44 13.89
CA VAL A 35 -2.18 -9.01 12.56
C VAL A 35 -2.25 -7.50 12.45
N ALA A 36 -1.61 -6.95 11.42
CA ALA A 36 -1.62 -5.50 11.11
C ALA A 36 -1.09 -4.59 12.23
N ALA A 37 -0.25 -5.11 13.12
CA ALA A 37 0.29 -4.33 14.24
C ALA A 37 1.23 -3.19 13.79
N GLY A 38 1.92 -3.36 12.65
CA GLY A 38 2.81 -2.34 12.08
C GLY A 38 2.10 -1.33 11.16
N SER A 39 2.82 -0.84 10.16
CA SER A 39 2.32 0.17 9.21
C SER A 39 1.08 -0.24 8.40
N SER A 40 0.77 -1.54 8.35
CA SER A 40 -0.43 -2.06 7.69
C SER A 40 -1.72 -1.83 8.48
N GLY A 41 -1.64 -1.40 9.74
CA GLY A 41 -2.81 -1.11 10.58
C GLY A 41 -3.34 0.32 10.49
N GLY A 42 -2.76 1.18 9.66
CA GLY A 42 -3.16 2.58 9.53
C GLY A 42 -4.52 2.77 8.85
N PRO A 43 -5.12 3.96 8.99
CA PRO A 43 -6.43 4.24 8.40
C PRO A 43 -6.36 4.64 6.91
N VAL A 44 -5.23 5.17 6.42
CA VAL A 44 -5.13 5.74 5.06
C VAL A 44 -4.78 4.65 4.05
N GLY A 45 -5.78 4.19 3.32
CA GLY A 45 -5.63 3.18 2.29
C GLY A 45 -5.85 3.73 0.88
N ALA A 46 -4.95 4.60 0.42
CA ALA A 46 -4.95 5.13 -0.93
C ALA A 46 -4.14 4.23 -1.87
N LEU A 47 -4.80 3.53 -2.76
CA LEU A 47 -4.19 2.75 -3.83
C LEU A 47 -4.13 3.61 -5.08
N ALA A 48 -3.05 4.38 -5.24
CA ALA A 48 -2.93 5.36 -6.29
C ALA A 48 -1.84 4.96 -7.31
N PRO A 49 -2.09 5.06 -8.62
CA PRO A 49 -1.11 4.72 -9.64
C PRO A 49 0.03 5.75 -9.71
N HIS A 50 1.17 5.31 -10.22
CA HIS A 50 2.14 6.24 -10.78
C HIS A 50 1.55 6.96 -11.99
N VAL A 51 1.96 8.21 -12.20
CA VAL A 51 1.53 8.99 -13.36
C VAL A 51 1.87 8.29 -14.69
N PRO A 52 0.98 8.36 -15.71
CA PRO A 52 1.14 7.68 -16.99
C PRO A 52 2.12 8.43 -17.91
N GLU A 53 3.38 8.46 -17.52
CA GLU A 53 4.51 9.03 -18.27
C GLU A 53 5.80 8.30 -17.91
N ASN A 54 6.86 8.41 -18.71
CA ASN A 54 8.16 7.79 -18.44
C ASN A 54 8.01 6.33 -17.98
N TRP A 55 7.32 5.53 -18.79
CA TRP A 55 6.91 4.18 -18.45
C TRP A 55 8.11 3.27 -18.26
N ASN A 56 8.07 2.44 -17.23
CA ASN A 56 9.14 1.51 -16.87
C ASN A 56 8.55 0.29 -16.12
N ALA A 57 9.38 -0.73 -15.89
CA ALA A 57 8.95 -1.97 -15.25
C ALA A 57 8.27 -1.78 -13.88
N LYS A 58 8.72 -0.81 -13.06
CA LYS A 58 8.10 -0.51 -11.77
C LYS A 58 6.67 0.02 -11.93
N LYS A 59 6.44 0.92 -12.90
CA LYS A 59 5.11 1.47 -13.16
C LYS A 59 4.19 0.43 -13.79
N ALA A 60 4.71 -0.41 -14.69
CA ALA A 60 3.98 -1.53 -15.27
C ALA A 60 3.54 -2.53 -14.18
N PHE A 61 4.45 -2.94 -13.33
CA PHE A 61 4.15 -3.85 -12.22
C PHE A 61 3.07 -3.30 -11.28
N GLN A 62 3.15 -2.00 -10.92
CA GLN A 62 2.12 -1.38 -10.10
C GLN A 62 0.76 -1.31 -10.83
N PHE A 63 0.77 -0.98 -12.11
CA PHE A 63 -0.44 -0.95 -12.93
C PHE A 63 -1.12 -2.33 -12.95
N GLU A 64 -0.38 -3.39 -13.25
CA GLU A 64 -0.88 -4.76 -13.22
C GLU A 64 -1.45 -5.14 -11.86
N SER A 65 -0.75 -4.76 -10.78
CA SER A 65 -1.22 -4.99 -9.41
C SER A 65 -2.55 -4.28 -9.10
N LEU A 66 -2.69 -3.02 -9.52
CA LEU A 66 -3.92 -2.24 -9.31
C LEU A 66 -5.09 -2.78 -10.14
N ILE A 67 -4.82 -3.29 -11.35
CA ILE A 67 -5.85 -3.96 -12.17
C ILE A 67 -6.29 -5.28 -11.53
N ALA A 68 -5.35 -6.09 -11.05
CA ALA A 68 -5.64 -7.36 -10.39
C ALA A 68 -6.29 -7.21 -9.00
N ALA A 69 -6.25 -6.01 -8.40
CA ALA A 69 -6.69 -5.78 -7.04
C ALA A 69 -8.18 -6.07 -6.82
N GLN A 70 -9.03 -5.83 -7.82
CA GLN A 70 -10.46 -6.08 -7.69
C GLN A 70 -10.73 -7.57 -7.46
N ASP A 71 -10.24 -8.43 -8.33
CA ASP A 71 -10.45 -9.88 -8.23
C ASP A 71 -9.76 -10.46 -7.00
N PHE A 72 -8.58 -9.93 -6.66
CA PHE A 72 -7.84 -10.34 -5.46
C PHE A 72 -8.67 -10.08 -4.20
N TRP A 73 -9.19 -8.86 -4.00
CA TRP A 73 -9.96 -8.52 -2.80
C TRP A 73 -11.33 -9.17 -2.76
N GLN A 74 -12.00 -9.32 -3.91
CA GLN A 74 -13.24 -10.11 -4.00
C GLN A 74 -13.02 -11.56 -3.56
N GLY A 75 -11.91 -12.17 -3.98
CA GLY A 75 -11.54 -13.52 -3.54
C GLY A 75 -11.28 -13.63 -2.04
N VAL A 76 -10.62 -12.62 -1.45
CA VAL A 76 -10.39 -12.53 0.00
C VAL A 76 -11.70 -12.37 0.76
N GLU A 77 -12.57 -11.47 0.31
CA GLU A 77 -13.87 -11.21 0.96
C GLU A 77 -14.80 -12.41 0.87
N ALA A 78 -14.83 -13.10 -0.28
CA ALA A 78 -15.60 -14.32 -0.46
C ALA A 78 -15.13 -15.46 0.46
N ALA A 79 -13.82 -15.58 0.68
CA ALA A 79 -13.25 -16.63 1.54
C ALA A 79 -13.37 -16.32 3.03
N SER A 80 -13.32 -15.03 3.41
CA SER A 80 -13.31 -14.59 4.80
C SER A 80 -14.70 -14.24 5.35
N GLY A 81 -15.64 -13.89 4.50
CA GLY A 81 -16.91 -13.24 4.88
C GLY A 81 -16.75 -11.85 5.47
N GLN A 82 -15.58 -11.21 5.33
CA GLN A 82 -15.26 -9.90 5.89
C GLN A 82 -14.91 -8.91 4.79
N SER A 83 -15.35 -7.64 4.94
CA SER A 83 -15.01 -6.59 3.99
C SER A 83 -13.59 -6.07 4.21
N SER A 84 -12.84 -5.95 3.13
CA SER A 84 -11.56 -5.28 3.08
C SER A 84 -11.67 -3.76 3.01
N GLY A 85 -12.88 -3.24 2.71
CA GLY A 85 -13.12 -1.85 2.38
C GLY A 85 -12.57 -1.45 0.99
N TYR A 86 -12.18 -2.42 0.16
CA TYR A 86 -11.72 -2.13 -1.20
C TYR A 86 -12.85 -1.57 -2.06
N GLY A 87 -12.51 -0.54 -2.85
CA GLY A 87 -13.42 0.02 -3.84
C GLY A 87 -12.66 0.87 -4.85
N ARG A 88 -12.86 0.59 -6.12
CA ARG A 88 -12.25 1.35 -7.22
C ARG A 88 -13.07 2.61 -7.52
N SER A 89 -13.04 3.58 -6.57
CA SER A 89 -13.82 4.83 -6.63
C SER A 89 -13.12 5.96 -7.41
N GLY A 90 -11.88 5.74 -7.86
CA GLY A 90 -11.10 6.78 -8.51
C GLY A 90 -10.49 7.80 -7.54
N ARG A 91 -9.85 8.82 -8.12
CA ARG A 91 -9.20 9.90 -7.36
C ARG A 91 -9.34 11.23 -8.08
N LEU A 92 -9.59 12.30 -7.30
CA LEU A 92 -9.54 13.69 -7.75
C LEU A 92 -8.29 14.39 -7.23
N GLN A 93 -7.66 15.21 -8.08
CA GLN A 93 -6.50 16.03 -7.75
C GLN A 93 -6.66 17.43 -8.34
N PRO A 94 -6.44 18.52 -7.57
CA PRO A 94 -6.48 19.86 -8.11
C PRO A 94 -5.28 20.13 -9.03
N ILE A 95 -5.49 20.96 -10.04
CA ILE A 95 -4.44 21.41 -10.95
C ILE A 95 -4.04 22.83 -10.55
N ALA A 96 -2.78 22.99 -10.14
CA ALA A 96 -2.30 24.21 -9.50
C ALA A 96 -2.10 25.40 -10.45
N ASP A 97 -1.70 25.13 -11.70
CA ASP A 97 -1.34 26.16 -12.67
C ASP A 97 -1.52 25.65 -14.12
N GLU A 98 -1.37 26.53 -15.10
CA GLU A 98 -1.53 26.24 -16.53
C GLU A 98 -0.51 25.22 -17.04
N LYS A 99 0.72 25.25 -16.55
CA LYS A 99 1.75 24.27 -16.93
C LYS A 99 1.37 22.86 -16.49
N ASN A 100 0.84 22.71 -15.27
CA ASN A 100 0.35 21.44 -14.77
C ASN A 100 -0.93 21.00 -15.49
N LEU A 101 -1.77 21.93 -15.95
CA LEU A 101 -2.94 21.64 -16.76
C LEU A 101 -2.55 21.05 -18.12
N GLU A 102 -1.60 21.63 -18.80
CA GLU A 102 -1.09 21.09 -20.07
C GLU A 102 -0.44 19.72 -19.88
N LEU A 103 0.38 19.56 -18.83
CA LEU A 103 0.96 18.27 -18.50
C LEU A 103 -0.10 17.20 -18.19
N ALA A 104 -1.20 17.57 -17.50
CA ALA A 104 -2.30 16.66 -17.22
C ALA A 104 -3.01 16.21 -18.50
N ARG A 105 -3.16 17.09 -19.51
CA ARG A 105 -3.72 16.77 -20.83
C ARG A 105 -2.82 15.79 -21.60
N VAL A 106 -1.51 16.03 -21.61
CA VAL A 106 -0.53 15.12 -22.23
C VAL A 106 -0.59 13.73 -21.58
N ARG A 107 -0.69 13.68 -20.24
CA ARG A 107 -0.84 12.41 -19.49
C ARG A 107 -2.15 11.70 -19.79
N ALA A 108 -3.23 12.43 -20.07
CA ALA A 108 -4.51 11.84 -20.49
C ALA A 108 -4.38 11.08 -21.82
N ILE A 109 -3.63 11.63 -22.77
CA ILE A 109 -3.32 10.95 -24.05
C ILE A 109 -2.44 9.72 -23.80
N SER A 110 -1.37 9.88 -23.01
CA SER A 110 -0.46 8.76 -22.69
C SER A 110 -1.17 7.61 -21.96
N ALA A 111 -2.11 7.92 -21.08
CA ALA A 111 -2.87 6.92 -20.33
C ALA A 111 -3.67 5.97 -21.24
N GLN A 112 -4.18 6.44 -22.38
CA GLN A 112 -4.93 5.61 -23.33
C GLN A 112 -4.12 4.38 -23.76
N THR A 113 -2.85 4.59 -24.09
CA THR A 113 -1.94 3.50 -24.48
C THR A 113 -1.38 2.76 -23.27
N LEU A 114 -0.85 3.48 -22.28
CA LEU A 114 -0.12 2.89 -21.14
C LEU A 114 -1.04 2.10 -20.21
N TRP A 115 -2.28 2.52 -20.06
CA TRP A 115 -3.29 1.83 -19.24
C TRP A 115 -4.21 0.91 -20.08
N GLN A 116 -3.94 0.77 -21.37
CA GLN A 116 -4.56 -0.24 -22.26
C GLN A 116 -6.11 -0.20 -22.24
N GLY A 117 -6.71 0.96 -22.06
CA GLY A 117 -8.16 1.11 -21.94
C GLY A 117 -8.79 0.58 -20.64
N LYS A 118 -7.99 0.01 -19.72
CA LYS A 118 -8.48 -0.55 -18.44
C LYS A 118 -8.80 0.50 -17.39
N ALA A 119 -8.35 1.73 -17.60
CA ALA A 119 -8.61 2.89 -16.77
C ALA A 119 -8.43 4.18 -17.57
N THR A 120 -8.91 5.30 -17.02
CA THR A 120 -8.79 6.62 -17.65
C THR A 120 -8.09 7.61 -16.72
N TRP A 121 -7.40 8.56 -17.35
CA TRP A 121 -6.89 9.77 -16.73
C TRP A 121 -7.51 10.94 -17.47
N GLN A 122 -8.31 11.74 -16.80
CA GLN A 122 -9.10 12.80 -17.41
C GLN A 122 -8.82 14.14 -16.73
N VAL A 123 -8.91 15.21 -17.52
CA VAL A 123 -8.98 16.59 -17.01
C VAL A 123 -10.45 16.99 -17.05
N ILE A 124 -11.02 17.31 -15.89
CA ILE A 124 -12.43 17.66 -15.74
C ILE A 124 -12.60 19.01 -15.04
N CYS A 125 -13.73 19.70 -15.27
CA CYS A 125 -14.05 20.93 -14.55
C CYS A 125 -14.38 20.62 -13.08
N ALA A 126 -13.85 21.41 -12.15
CA ALA A 126 -14.08 21.24 -10.72
C ALA A 126 -15.56 21.40 -10.36
N ASP A 127 -16.29 22.29 -11.01
CA ASP A 127 -17.71 22.57 -10.75
C ASP A 127 -18.63 21.37 -11.01
N THR A 128 -18.16 20.37 -11.82
CA THR A 128 -18.91 19.16 -12.08
C THR A 128 -18.94 18.17 -10.91
N GLN A 129 -18.10 18.40 -9.87
CA GLN A 129 -17.95 17.48 -8.75
C GLN A 129 -18.78 17.89 -7.51
N ALA A 130 -19.68 18.81 -7.66
CA ALA A 130 -20.59 19.29 -6.62
C ALA A 130 -19.83 19.62 -5.31
N ASN A 131 -20.25 19.01 -4.18
CA ASN A 131 -19.69 19.29 -2.86
C ASN A 131 -18.44 18.43 -2.51
N TRP A 132 -17.96 17.56 -3.43
CA TRP A 132 -16.82 16.69 -3.18
C TRP A 132 -15.68 16.97 -4.17
N ALA A 133 -15.24 18.21 -4.22
CA ALA A 133 -14.08 18.61 -5.02
C ALA A 133 -13.05 19.33 -4.17
N PRO A 134 -11.75 19.08 -4.40
CA PRO A 134 -10.71 19.95 -3.86
C PRO A 134 -10.77 21.33 -4.51
N GLN A 135 -10.41 22.37 -3.76
CA GLN A 135 -10.22 23.69 -4.34
C GLN A 135 -9.11 23.62 -5.39
N SER A 136 -9.41 24.08 -6.61
CA SER A 136 -8.44 24.13 -7.71
C SER A 136 -8.20 25.56 -8.17
N PRO A 137 -6.96 26.06 -8.13
CA PRO A 137 -6.65 27.42 -8.61
C PRO A 137 -6.98 27.64 -10.10
N THR A 138 -6.93 26.59 -10.90
CA THR A 138 -7.24 26.65 -12.34
C THR A 138 -8.71 26.38 -12.67
N GLY A 139 -9.51 25.93 -11.69
CA GLY A 139 -10.87 25.40 -11.93
C GLY A 139 -10.90 24.00 -12.55
N TRP A 140 -9.75 23.35 -12.75
CA TRP A 140 -9.64 22.02 -13.34
C TRP A 140 -9.10 20.99 -12.35
N LEU A 141 -9.58 19.75 -12.49
CA LEU A 141 -9.14 18.59 -11.73
C LEU A 141 -8.61 17.49 -12.64
N ILE A 142 -7.68 16.70 -12.12
CA ILE A 142 -7.39 15.38 -12.65
C ILE A 142 -8.35 14.39 -12.00
N HIS A 143 -9.01 13.58 -12.82
CA HIS A 143 -9.77 12.41 -12.39
C HIS A 143 -9.12 11.16 -12.97
N ASP A 144 -8.57 10.28 -12.14
CA ASP A 144 -8.14 8.96 -12.57
C ASP A 144 -9.08 7.87 -12.04
N THR A 145 -9.44 6.91 -12.90
CA THR A 145 -10.32 5.80 -12.54
C THR A 145 -9.56 4.53 -12.15
N LEU A 146 -8.22 4.57 -12.11
CA LEU A 146 -7.38 3.45 -11.68
C LEU A 146 -7.20 3.41 -10.17
N SER A 147 -7.24 4.57 -9.53
CA SER A 147 -7.13 4.68 -8.08
C SER A 147 -8.28 3.96 -7.37
N ALA A 148 -7.95 3.27 -6.30
CA ALA A 148 -8.88 2.58 -5.43
C ALA A 148 -8.62 2.94 -3.97
N ARG A 149 -9.64 2.85 -3.14
CA ARG A 149 -9.52 2.88 -1.69
C ARG A 149 -9.45 1.48 -1.11
N ILE A 150 -8.93 1.37 0.09
CA ILE A 150 -9.02 0.19 0.95
C ILE A 150 -9.01 0.63 2.41
N HIS A 151 -9.60 -0.15 3.32
CA HIS A 151 -9.38 0.06 4.75
C HIS A 151 -8.22 -0.85 5.21
N PRO A 152 -6.99 -0.33 5.41
CA PRO A 152 -5.80 -1.19 5.55
C PRO A 152 -5.91 -2.23 6.66
N ARG A 153 -6.38 -1.83 7.86
CA ARG A 153 -6.56 -2.75 8.98
C ARG A 153 -7.59 -3.84 8.67
N ASN A 154 -8.76 -3.46 8.14
CA ASN A 154 -9.82 -4.42 7.79
C ASN A 154 -9.37 -5.39 6.69
N ALA A 155 -8.62 -4.89 5.71
CA ALA A 155 -8.05 -5.71 4.65
C ALA A 155 -7.07 -6.78 5.19
N CYS A 156 -6.22 -6.42 6.14
CA CYS A 156 -5.35 -7.38 6.81
C CYS A 156 -6.14 -8.39 7.65
N LEU A 157 -7.19 -7.95 8.34
CA LEU A 157 -8.08 -8.85 9.11
C LEU A 157 -8.84 -9.81 8.19
N ALA A 158 -9.36 -9.32 7.06
CA ALA A 158 -10.01 -10.15 6.05
C ALA A 158 -9.03 -11.19 5.45
N LEU A 159 -7.80 -10.79 5.10
CA LEU A 159 -6.75 -11.72 4.66
C LEU A 159 -6.43 -12.79 5.70
N ALA A 160 -6.31 -12.40 6.96
CA ALA A 160 -6.05 -13.32 8.06
C ALA A 160 -7.20 -14.32 8.26
N ALA A 161 -8.45 -13.85 8.14
CA ALA A 161 -9.63 -14.72 8.22
C ALA A 161 -9.72 -15.65 7.00
N ALA A 162 -9.47 -15.17 5.79
CA ALA A 162 -9.42 -15.96 4.57
C ALA A 162 -8.35 -17.05 4.65
N LEU A 163 -7.15 -16.70 5.14
CA LEU A 163 -6.07 -17.66 5.32
C LEU A 163 -6.47 -18.77 6.31
N ARG A 164 -7.08 -18.41 7.45
CA ARG A 164 -7.57 -19.41 8.44
C ARG A 164 -8.66 -20.30 7.86
N ALA A 165 -9.58 -19.77 7.07
CA ALA A 165 -10.61 -20.54 6.39
C ALA A 165 -10.03 -21.57 5.41
N TRP A 166 -8.81 -21.35 4.92
CA TRP A 166 -8.06 -22.27 4.05
C TRP A 166 -7.02 -23.11 4.80
N GLY A 167 -7.13 -23.21 6.14
CA GLY A 167 -6.30 -24.07 6.98
C GLY A 167 -4.96 -23.47 7.41
N GLY A 168 -4.68 -22.22 7.03
CA GLY A 168 -3.49 -21.51 7.49
C GLY A 168 -3.58 -21.08 8.97
N ARG A 169 -2.43 -20.89 9.60
CA ARG A 169 -2.33 -20.50 11.01
C ARG A 169 -1.60 -19.18 11.15
N ILE A 170 -1.97 -18.39 12.15
CA ILE A 170 -1.31 -17.15 12.50
C ILE A 170 -1.12 -17.13 14.01
N GLU A 171 0.13 -17.16 14.43
CA GLU A 171 0.54 -17.32 15.83
C GLU A 171 1.65 -16.29 16.19
N PRO A 172 1.88 -16.00 17.48
CA PRO A 172 2.94 -15.08 17.88
C PRO A 172 4.35 -15.58 17.54
N ALA A 173 4.60 -16.88 17.66
CA ALA A 173 5.89 -17.52 17.40
C ALA A 173 5.71 -19.02 17.19
N GLY A 174 6.70 -19.66 16.59
CA GLY A 174 6.73 -21.11 16.43
C GLY A 174 7.92 -21.57 15.59
N PRO A 175 8.06 -22.88 15.34
CA PRO A 175 9.17 -23.44 14.59
C PRO A 175 9.04 -23.17 13.08
N GLU A 176 10.18 -23.04 12.42
CA GLU A 176 10.26 -22.94 10.95
C GLU A 176 9.96 -24.31 10.32
N HIS A 177 9.12 -24.31 9.30
CA HIS A 177 8.82 -25.48 8.49
C HIS A 177 8.88 -25.12 7.01
N GLY A 178 9.57 -25.94 6.22
CA GLY A 178 9.64 -25.79 4.77
C GLY A 178 10.32 -24.51 4.31
N ILE A 179 9.68 -23.79 3.41
CA ILE A 179 10.17 -22.55 2.85
C ILE A 179 9.84 -21.37 3.79
N VAL A 180 10.78 -20.45 3.96
CA VAL A 180 10.65 -19.33 4.91
C VAL A 180 10.61 -17.99 4.19
N VAL A 181 9.65 -17.13 4.53
CA VAL A 181 9.50 -15.77 3.96
C VAL A 181 9.61 -14.72 5.07
N HIS A 182 10.52 -13.78 4.91
CA HIS A 182 10.71 -12.66 5.83
C HIS A 182 10.00 -11.40 5.32
N ALA A 183 8.82 -11.09 5.89
CA ALA A 183 7.98 -9.91 5.60
C ALA A 183 7.88 -8.98 6.83
N THR A 184 8.98 -8.79 7.53
CA THR A 184 9.11 -8.29 8.91
C THR A 184 9.08 -6.76 9.05
N GLY A 185 8.71 -6.03 8.00
CA GLY A 185 8.54 -4.59 8.05
C GLY A 185 9.85 -3.82 8.31
N TRP A 186 9.75 -2.66 8.97
CA TRP A 186 10.91 -1.77 9.14
C TRP A 186 11.94 -2.31 10.12
N GLN A 187 11.52 -3.04 11.15
CA GLN A 187 12.44 -3.72 12.06
C GLN A 187 13.32 -4.71 11.27
N GLY A 188 12.70 -5.55 10.42
CA GLY A 188 13.44 -6.48 9.59
C GLY A 188 14.40 -5.81 8.58
N LEU A 189 14.11 -4.58 8.11
CA LEU A 189 15.10 -3.84 7.30
C LEU A 189 16.31 -3.38 8.12
N ARG A 190 16.13 -3.12 9.42
CA ARG A 190 17.24 -2.83 10.33
C ARG A 190 18.06 -4.08 10.60
N ASP A 191 17.41 -5.19 10.93
CA ASP A 191 18.07 -6.47 11.20
C ASP A 191 18.89 -6.91 9.97
N LEU A 192 18.34 -6.76 8.76
CA LEU A 192 19.06 -7.01 7.51
C LEU A 192 20.25 -6.05 7.33
N SER A 193 20.13 -4.79 7.76
CA SER A 193 21.23 -3.82 7.68
C SER A 193 22.37 -4.19 8.61
N GLU A 194 22.05 -4.68 9.80
CA GLU A 194 23.04 -5.20 10.76
C GLU A 194 23.70 -6.49 10.23
N GLN A 195 22.90 -7.43 9.72
CA GLN A 195 23.41 -8.71 9.21
C GLN A 195 24.31 -8.57 7.98
N PHE A 196 23.97 -7.66 7.07
CA PHE A 196 24.76 -7.45 5.84
C PHE A 196 25.82 -6.36 6.00
N GLU A 197 25.99 -5.80 7.21
CA GLU A 197 26.96 -4.73 7.52
C GLU A 197 26.87 -3.54 6.55
N GLN A 198 25.67 -3.27 6.03
CA GLN A 198 25.41 -2.16 5.11
C GLN A 198 23.97 -1.67 5.23
N PRO A 199 23.67 -0.41 4.91
CA PRO A 199 22.30 0.09 4.88
C PRO A 199 21.44 -0.65 3.85
N VAL A 200 20.41 -1.37 4.30
CA VAL A 200 19.40 -2.04 3.45
C VAL A 200 18.15 -1.19 3.33
N GLY A 201 17.77 -0.54 4.40
CA GLY A 201 16.62 0.32 4.49
C GLY A 201 16.42 0.85 5.90
N ASN A 202 15.35 1.62 6.08
CA ASN A 202 14.98 2.18 7.38
C ASN A 202 13.46 2.35 7.54
N GLY A 203 13.05 2.79 8.72
CA GLY A 203 11.68 3.21 8.99
C GLY A 203 11.43 4.66 8.61
N VAL A 204 10.25 4.96 8.11
CA VAL A 204 9.73 6.34 7.97
C VAL A 204 8.38 6.39 8.65
N LYS A 205 8.30 7.10 9.77
CA LYS A 205 7.06 7.27 10.52
C LYS A 205 6.06 8.10 9.75
N GLY A 206 4.79 7.80 9.95
CA GLY A 206 3.69 8.58 9.43
C GLY A 206 2.53 8.59 10.41
N GLN A 207 1.92 9.75 10.56
CA GLN A 207 0.76 9.97 11.40
C GLN A 207 -0.46 10.27 10.52
N ALA A 208 -1.63 9.80 10.94
CA ALA A 208 -2.88 9.94 10.22
C ALA A 208 -4.05 10.07 11.20
N ALA A 209 -5.17 10.61 10.74
CA ALA A 209 -6.39 10.70 11.52
C ALA A 209 -7.56 10.09 10.76
N LEU A 210 -8.56 9.64 11.53
CA LEU A 210 -9.84 9.19 11.03
C LEU A 210 -10.93 10.17 11.52
N LEU A 211 -11.72 10.67 10.58
CA LEU A 211 -12.81 11.60 10.83
C LEU A 211 -14.14 10.89 10.61
N ARG A 212 -15.17 11.30 11.33
CA ARG A 212 -16.55 10.87 11.06
C ARG A 212 -17.14 11.79 10.00
N TYR A 213 -17.24 11.28 8.79
CA TYR A 213 -17.86 11.99 7.67
C TYR A 213 -18.37 10.97 6.63
N PRO A 214 -19.69 10.90 6.37
CA PRO A 214 -20.25 9.90 5.46
C PRO A 214 -20.09 10.32 3.99
N ALA A 215 -19.16 9.68 3.29
CA ALA A 215 -18.95 9.85 1.86
C ALA A 215 -18.57 8.50 1.20
N PRO A 216 -19.36 7.41 1.38
CA PRO A 216 -18.95 6.05 1.04
C PRO A 216 -18.70 5.84 -0.44
N ASP A 217 -19.34 6.59 -1.32
CA ASP A 217 -19.23 6.42 -2.78
C ASP A 217 -18.30 7.46 -3.44
N ALA A 218 -17.78 8.38 -2.65
CA ALA A 218 -16.93 9.44 -3.16
C ALA A 218 -15.53 8.94 -3.55
N PRO A 219 -14.92 9.51 -4.62
CA PRO A 219 -13.53 9.23 -4.96
C PRO A 219 -12.59 9.73 -3.87
N GLN A 220 -11.41 9.10 -3.75
CA GLN A 220 -10.38 9.65 -2.88
C GLN A 220 -9.87 10.98 -3.43
N LEU A 221 -9.35 11.83 -2.54
CA LEU A 221 -8.80 13.13 -2.92
C LEU A 221 -7.29 13.15 -2.62
N PHE A 222 -6.54 13.85 -3.46
CA PHE A 222 -5.13 14.08 -3.24
C PHE A 222 -4.79 15.54 -3.52
N ALA A 223 -4.53 16.30 -2.46
CA ALA A 223 -4.12 17.69 -2.55
C ALA A 223 -3.13 18.03 -1.44
N ASP A 224 -2.24 18.98 -1.69
CA ASP A 224 -1.22 19.44 -0.73
C ASP A 224 -0.41 18.26 -0.12
N ALA A 225 -0.07 17.27 -0.95
CA ALA A 225 0.59 16.02 -0.56
C ALA A 225 -0.17 15.18 0.50
N LEU A 226 -1.45 15.44 0.72
CA LEU A 226 -2.33 14.69 1.60
C LEU A 226 -3.28 13.80 0.80
N HIS A 227 -3.51 12.59 1.30
CA HIS A 227 -4.60 11.73 0.88
C HIS A 227 -5.81 11.93 1.80
N ILE A 228 -6.99 12.00 1.20
CA ILE A 228 -8.27 11.97 1.88
C ILE A 228 -9.04 10.79 1.29
N VAL A 229 -9.29 9.80 2.12
CA VAL A 229 -9.81 8.50 1.69
C VAL A 229 -11.12 8.21 2.39
N PRO A 230 -12.26 8.33 1.69
CA PRO A 230 -13.54 7.92 2.22
C PRO A 230 -13.61 6.41 2.38
N HIS A 231 -14.20 5.94 3.49
CA HIS A 231 -14.48 4.53 3.75
C HIS A 231 -15.98 4.24 3.73
N THR A 232 -16.33 2.99 3.51
CA THR A 232 -17.74 2.53 3.44
C THR A 232 -18.46 2.58 4.79
N ASP A 233 -17.71 2.66 5.89
CA ASP A 233 -18.23 2.71 7.26
C ASP A 233 -18.65 4.12 7.72
N GLY A 234 -18.65 5.10 6.81
CA GLY A 234 -19.01 6.50 7.12
C GLY A 234 -17.88 7.31 7.72
N THR A 235 -16.65 6.84 7.56
CA THR A 235 -15.45 7.57 7.99
C THR A 235 -14.62 8.08 6.82
N VAL A 236 -13.77 9.07 7.08
CA VAL A 236 -12.77 9.59 6.12
C VAL A 236 -11.40 9.57 6.80
N ALA A 237 -10.46 8.89 6.19
CA ALA A 237 -9.07 8.91 6.63
C ALA A 237 -8.30 10.07 5.99
N ILE A 238 -7.52 10.79 6.77
CA ILE A 238 -6.64 11.86 6.29
C ILE A 238 -5.20 11.58 6.70
N GLY A 239 -4.26 11.86 5.81
CA GLY A 239 -2.83 11.67 6.10
C GLY A 239 -1.93 11.85 4.88
N SER A 240 -0.66 11.91 5.14
CA SER A 240 0.03 11.60 6.39
C SER A 240 1.30 12.43 6.53
N THR A 241 1.86 12.46 7.73
CA THR A 241 3.23 12.92 7.93
C THR A 241 4.25 12.01 7.24
N SER A 242 5.49 12.43 7.19
CA SER A 242 6.60 11.63 6.64
C SER A 242 7.89 11.98 7.39
N GLU A 243 8.16 11.28 8.49
CA GLU A 243 9.19 11.58 9.47
C GLU A 243 10.33 10.59 9.37
N ARG A 244 11.54 11.07 9.09
CA ARG A 244 12.76 10.25 9.02
C ARG A 244 13.43 10.08 10.39
N ALA A 245 13.22 11.04 11.28
CA ALA A 245 13.65 10.99 12.67
C ALA A 245 12.41 11.00 13.58
N PHE A 246 12.34 10.11 14.52
CA PHE A 246 11.27 9.99 15.49
C PHE A 246 11.77 9.25 16.74
N HIS A 247 11.22 9.57 17.89
CA HIS A 247 11.58 8.89 19.16
C HIS A 247 10.65 7.71 19.42
N ASN A 248 9.33 7.93 19.33
CA ASN A 248 8.34 6.88 19.52
C ASN A 248 7.66 6.53 18.18
N PRO A 249 7.68 5.26 17.74
CA PRO A 249 7.08 4.83 16.48
C PRO A 249 5.56 4.91 16.47
N ASP A 250 4.89 4.81 17.61
CA ASP A 250 3.45 4.57 17.72
C ASP A 250 2.66 5.77 18.25
N ASP A 251 3.33 6.83 18.75
CA ASP A 251 2.66 8.01 19.28
C ASP A 251 2.40 9.07 18.21
N THR A 252 1.28 9.77 18.36
CA THR A 252 0.97 10.97 17.57
C THR A 252 1.36 12.24 18.32
N ASP A 253 1.69 13.31 17.58
CA ASP A 253 2.10 14.60 18.11
C ASP A 253 1.48 15.76 17.33
N THR A 254 1.95 16.99 17.56
CA THR A 254 1.48 18.22 16.93
C THR A 254 1.65 18.23 15.40
N GLN A 255 2.49 17.40 14.80
CA GLN A 255 2.59 17.27 13.36
C GLN A 255 1.29 16.70 12.76
N LEU A 256 0.58 15.83 13.50
CA LEU A 256 -0.74 15.36 13.08
C LEU A 256 -1.77 16.50 13.13
N ASP A 257 -1.72 17.40 14.11
CA ASP A 257 -2.61 18.55 14.17
C ASP A 257 -2.42 19.45 12.93
N ALA A 258 -1.18 19.64 12.50
CA ALA A 258 -0.87 20.36 11.26
C ALA A 258 -1.42 19.66 10.01
N VAL A 259 -1.38 18.32 9.95
CA VAL A 259 -2.00 17.54 8.87
C VAL A 259 -3.52 17.73 8.86
N ILE A 260 -4.18 17.68 10.02
CA ILE A 260 -5.63 17.90 10.14
C ILE A 260 -6.00 19.32 9.68
N ALA A 261 -5.27 20.33 10.14
CA ALA A 261 -5.51 21.72 9.76
C ALA A 261 -5.36 21.95 8.24
N ARG A 262 -4.32 21.37 7.62
CA ARG A 262 -4.12 21.43 6.16
C ARG A 262 -5.22 20.72 5.40
N ALA A 263 -5.63 19.55 5.85
CA ALA A 263 -6.70 18.79 5.23
C ALA A 263 -8.03 19.57 5.25
N THR A 264 -8.41 20.14 6.38
CA THR A 264 -9.64 20.94 6.52
C THR A 264 -9.58 22.27 5.79
N ALA A 265 -8.40 22.84 5.57
CA ALA A 265 -8.20 24.02 4.73
C ALA A 265 -8.38 23.68 3.24
N ALA A 266 -7.78 22.57 2.78
CA ALA A 266 -7.91 22.11 1.39
C ALA A 266 -9.32 21.56 1.05
N PHE A 267 -10.02 21.02 2.05
CA PHE A 267 -11.36 20.44 1.94
C PHE A 267 -12.28 20.97 3.05
N PRO A 268 -12.86 22.15 2.86
CA PRO A 268 -13.67 22.82 3.89
C PRO A 268 -14.87 22.00 4.40
N MET A 269 -15.38 21.05 3.62
CA MET A 269 -16.46 20.15 4.05
C MET A 269 -16.07 19.26 5.24
N LEU A 270 -14.77 19.07 5.49
CA LEU A 270 -14.29 18.27 6.64
C LEU A 270 -14.04 19.12 7.90
N ARG A 271 -14.25 20.46 7.85
CA ARG A 271 -13.90 21.37 8.96
C ARG A 271 -14.55 20.98 10.28
N ASP A 272 -15.80 20.62 10.25
CA ASP A 272 -16.60 20.31 11.42
C ASP A 272 -16.70 18.79 11.68
N ALA A 273 -15.99 17.97 10.89
CA ALA A 273 -15.98 16.52 11.04
C ALA A 273 -15.19 16.11 12.28
N PRO A 274 -15.81 15.42 13.27
CA PRO A 274 -15.11 14.98 14.47
C PRO A 274 -13.95 14.03 14.15
N VAL A 275 -12.77 14.27 14.72
CA VAL A 275 -11.66 13.33 14.73
C VAL A 275 -11.98 12.22 15.73
N ILE A 276 -12.16 10.99 15.24
CA ILE A 276 -12.57 9.83 16.04
C ILE A 276 -11.41 8.88 16.35
N ALA A 277 -10.32 8.96 15.60
CA ALA A 277 -9.09 8.21 15.87
C ALA A 277 -7.86 8.95 15.36
N ARG A 278 -6.75 8.75 16.07
CA ARG A 278 -5.40 9.21 15.70
C ARG A 278 -4.51 7.97 15.62
N TRP A 279 -3.62 7.94 14.66
CA TRP A 279 -2.76 6.78 14.41
C TRP A 279 -1.36 7.21 14.02
N ALA A 280 -0.37 6.45 14.45
CA ALA A 280 1.00 6.53 13.98
C ALA A 280 1.53 5.13 13.66
N GLY A 281 2.51 5.05 12.77
CA GLY A 281 3.19 3.80 12.46
C GLY A 281 4.35 4.01 11.50
N VAL A 282 5.27 3.06 11.47
CA VAL A 282 6.54 3.18 10.75
C VAL A 282 6.53 2.33 9.48
N ARG A 283 6.65 2.99 8.35
CA ARG A 283 6.67 2.35 7.01
C ARG A 283 8.07 1.84 6.67
N PRO A 284 8.20 0.59 6.21
CA PRO A 284 9.47 0.04 5.76
C PRO A 284 9.89 0.67 4.43
N ARG A 285 11.02 1.36 4.38
CA ARG A 285 11.56 1.97 3.17
C ARG A 285 12.91 1.36 2.84
N ALA A 286 12.95 0.52 1.81
CA ALA A 286 14.20 -0.01 1.29
C ALA A 286 15.07 1.13 0.70
N LYS A 287 16.39 0.98 0.77
CA LYS A 287 17.40 1.91 0.22
C LYS A 287 17.16 2.21 -1.27
N SER A 288 16.77 1.20 -2.04
CA SER A 288 16.45 1.30 -3.48
C SER A 288 15.18 2.13 -3.77
N ARG A 289 14.34 2.43 -2.77
CA ARG A 289 13.00 3.02 -2.90
C ARG A 289 12.03 2.17 -3.74
N ALA A 290 12.28 0.88 -3.83
CA ALA A 290 11.42 -0.13 -4.44
C ALA A 290 11.15 -1.25 -3.43
N PRO A 291 10.10 -2.05 -3.60
CA PRO A 291 9.98 -3.31 -2.86
C PRO A 291 11.22 -4.18 -3.03
N MET A 292 11.60 -4.90 -2.01
CA MET A 292 12.72 -5.83 -1.99
C MET A 292 12.18 -7.26 -1.91
N LEU A 293 12.29 -8.00 -3.00
CA LEU A 293 11.66 -9.30 -3.20
C LEU A 293 12.68 -10.32 -3.73
N GLY A 294 12.60 -11.56 -3.28
CA GLY A 294 13.42 -12.65 -3.82
C GLY A 294 14.15 -13.49 -2.77
N ALA A 295 15.13 -14.27 -3.20
CA ALA A 295 15.89 -15.15 -2.33
C ALA A 295 16.67 -14.37 -1.25
N TYR A 296 16.76 -14.97 -0.07
CA TYR A 296 17.56 -14.44 1.04
C TYR A 296 19.02 -14.80 0.81
N PRO A 297 19.93 -13.84 0.66
CA PRO A 297 21.35 -14.14 0.42
C PRO A 297 21.96 -15.00 1.54
N GLY A 298 22.61 -16.09 1.16
CA GLY A 298 23.29 -17.00 2.09
C GLY A 298 22.35 -17.94 2.88
N ARG A 299 21.05 -17.92 2.64
CA ARG A 299 20.08 -18.83 3.30
C ARG A 299 19.21 -19.56 2.27
N ALA A 300 19.56 -20.81 1.97
CA ALA A 300 18.77 -21.64 1.05
C ALA A 300 17.34 -21.85 1.59
N GLY A 301 16.34 -21.77 0.74
CA GLY A 301 14.94 -21.93 1.13
C GLY A 301 14.32 -20.71 1.84
N HIS A 302 15.08 -19.63 2.05
CA HIS A 302 14.57 -18.41 2.63
C HIS A 302 14.40 -17.31 1.58
N PHE A 303 13.38 -16.47 1.77
CA PHE A 303 13.02 -15.37 0.89
C PHE A 303 12.74 -14.10 1.67
N ILE A 304 12.91 -12.94 1.03
CA ILE A 304 12.59 -11.63 1.58
C ILE A 304 11.45 -11.01 0.76
N ALA A 305 10.46 -10.43 1.45
CA ALA A 305 9.42 -9.60 0.87
C ALA A 305 9.19 -8.37 1.75
N ASN A 306 9.87 -7.26 1.47
CA ASN A 306 9.86 -6.08 2.34
C ASN A 306 9.91 -4.76 1.53
N GLY A 307 9.97 -3.62 2.21
CA GLY A 307 10.22 -2.31 1.56
C GLY A 307 9.01 -1.70 0.84
N GLY A 308 7.78 -2.12 1.14
CA GLY A 308 6.55 -1.63 0.48
C GLY A 308 6.25 -0.14 0.67
N PHE A 309 6.83 0.50 1.68
CA PHE A 309 6.74 1.92 1.99
C PHE A 309 5.29 2.46 1.91
N LYS A 310 5.05 3.46 1.00
CA LYS A 310 3.73 4.10 0.82
C LYS A 310 2.82 3.37 -0.19
N ILE A 311 3.32 2.35 -0.89
CA ILE A 311 2.60 1.69 -1.98
C ILE A 311 2.31 0.20 -1.71
N GLY A 312 2.56 -0.28 -0.49
CA GLY A 312 2.47 -1.69 -0.13
C GLY A 312 1.13 -2.34 -0.50
N PHE A 313 0.01 -1.73 -0.12
CA PHE A 313 -1.32 -2.26 -0.46
C PHE A 313 -1.61 -2.28 -1.96
N GLY A 314 -1.20 -1.23 -2.69
CA GLY A 314 -1.38 -1.18 -4.14
C GLY A 314 -0.49 -2.15 -4.92
N MET A 315 0.58 -2.67 -4.29
CA MET A 315 1.49 -3.65 -4.90
C MET A 315 1.22 -5.09 -4.43
N ALA A 316 0.48 -5.27 -3.34
CA ALA A 316 0.31 -6.55 -2.67
C ALA A 316 -0.28 -7.67 -3.55
N PRO A 317 -1.31 -7.43 -4.41
CA PRO A 317 -1.84 -8.47 -5.28
C PRO A 317 -0.77 -9.08 -6.19
N LYS A 318 0.02 -8.24 -6.87
CA LYS A 318 1.06 -8.74 -7.79
C LYS A 318 2.29 -9.28 -7.07
N ILE A 319 2.67 -8.69 -5.93
CA ILE A 319 3.74 -9.23 -5.07
C ILE A 319 3.36 -10.62 -4.58
N ALA A 320 2.12 -10.82 -4.14
CA ALA A 320 1.63 -12.13 -3.71
C ALA A 320 1.74 -13.19 -4.82
N GLU A 321 1.37 -12.82 -6.05
CA GLU A 321 1.46 -13.69 -7.22
C GLU A 321 2.91 -14.09 -7.51
N VAL A 322 3.80 -13.10 -7.74
CA VAL A 322 5.19 -13.39 -8.15
C VAL A 322 6.02 -14.06 -7.05
N MET A 323 5.71 -13.78 -5.78
CA MET A 323 6.36 -14.46 -4.67
C MET A 323 5.87 -15.91 -4.53
N ALA A 324 4.57 -16.17 -4.71
CA ALA A 324 4.06 -17.54 -4.70
C ALA A 324 4.60 -18.36 -5.89
N ASP A 325 4.73 -17.77 -7.08
CA ASP A 325 5.41 -18.37 -8.24
C ASP A 325 6.84 -18.77 -7.91
N LEU A 326 7.60 -17.86 -7.31
CA LEU A 326 8.98 -18.11 -6.94
C LEU A 326 9.11 -19.16 -5.84
N ILE A 327 8.28 -19.08 -4.80
CA ILE A 327 8.31 -19.96 -3.62
C ILE A 327 7.90 -21.39 -3.96
N LEU A 328 6.81 -21.57 -4.72
CA LEU A 328 6.22 -22.88 -4.94
C LEU A 328 6.68 -23.55 -6.23
N GLU A 329 7.06 -22.76 -7.25
CA GLU A 329 7.35 -23.26 -8.60
C GLU A 329 8.79 -22.96 -9.04
N GLY A 330 9.55 -22.17 -8.26
CA GLY A 330 10.89 -21.69 -8.64
C GLY A 330 10.89 -20.70 -9.81
N ARG A 331 9.72 -20.21 -10.22
CA ARG A 331 9.54 -19.32 -11.35
C ARG A 331 9.73 -17.85 -10.92
N ASN A 332 10.87 -17.28 -11.23
CA ASN A 332 11.18 -15.88 -10.89
C ASN A 332 10.74 -14.92 -12.00
N THR A 333 9.66 -14.18 -11.76
CA THR A 333 9.14 -13.11 -12.62
C THR A 333 9.22 -11.73 -11.95
N ILE A 334 9.98 -11.62 -10.87
CA ILE A 334 10.19 -10.37 -10.13
C ILE A 334 11.03 -9.42 -10.99
N PRO A 335 10.61 -8.17 -11.21
CA PRO A 335 11.42 -7.20 -11.94
C PRO A 335 12.80 -7.01 -11.32
N ASP A 336 13.85 -6.87 -12.13
CA ASP A 336 15.24 -6.73 -11.68
C ASP A 336 15.41 -5.63 -10.62
N ALA A 337 14.72 -4.50 -10.78
CA ALA A 337 14.76 -3.40 -9.84
C ALA A 337 14.19 -3.73 -8.44
N PHE A 338 13.48 -4.85 -8.29
CA PHE A 338 12.89 -5.31 -7.03
C PHE A 338 13.65 -6.51 -6.44
N GLN A 339 14.56 -7.13 -7.20
CA GLN A 339 15.35 -8.24 -6.70
C GLN A 339 16.15 -7.83 -5.46
N VAL A 340 16.25 -8.73 -4.49
CA VAL A 340 17.00 -8.50 -3.24
C VAL A 340 18.43 -8.05 -3.55
N GLU A 341 19.14 -8.75 -4.43
CA GLU A 341 20.50 -8.45 -4.83
C GLU A 341 20.65 -7.04 -5.42
N THR A 342 19.73 -6.65 -6.31
CA THR A 342 19.72 -5.30 -6.89
C THR A 342 19.49 -4.24 -5.82
N CYS A 343 18.60 -4.52 -4.86
CA CYS A 343 18.33 -3.60 -3.76
C CYS A 343 19.54 -3.45 -2.82
N LEU A 344 20.27 -4.52 -2.55
CA LEU A 344 21.49 -4.51 -1.73
C LEU A 344 22.64 -3.75 -2.42
N ASN A 345 22.75 -3.89 -3.73
CA ASN A 345 23.79 -3.23 -4.54
C ASN A 345 23.44 -1.80 -4.95
N ALA A 346 22.22 -1.33 -4.70
CA ALA A 346 21.79 0.01 -5.06
C ALA A 346 22.63 1.09 -4.33
N ALA A 347 23.09 2.10 -5.05
CA ALA A 347 23.68 3.27 -4.43
C ALA A 347 22.65 4.00 -3.55
N PRO A 348 23.05 4.64 -2.44
CA PRO A 348 22.14 5.46 -1.64
C PRO A 348 21.56 6.58 -2.51
N LYS A 349 20.24 6.61 -2.67
CA LYS A 349 19.56 7.73 -3.34
C LYS A 349 19.35 8.84 -2.31
N THR A 350 20.04 9.94 -2.48
CA THR A 350 19.92 11.18 -1.68
C THR A 350 18.50 11.76 -1.72
#